data_f6c8af29faa83d2d8d657322357e53f3
#
_entry.id   f6c8af29faa83d2d8d657322357e53f3
#
_cell.length_a   1.000
_cell.length_b   1.000
_cell.length_c   1.000
_cell.angle_alpha   90.00
_cell.angle_beta   90.00
_cell.angle_gamma   90.00
#
_symmetry.space_group_name_H-M   'P 1'
#
loop_
_entity.id
_entity.type
_entity.pdbx_description
1 polymer ?
#
loop_
_entity_poly.entity_id
_entity_poly.type
_entity_poly.pdbx_seq_one_letter_code
_entity_poly.pdbx_strand_id
1 'polypeptide(L)'
;MKNKDWKKQIFTIPNLLSLFRLLLIPVYVIIYLNAASTTDYIISAAILTVSCLTDLVDGYIARHYHMISTVGKILDPLADKATQFTLIICLGIRHPVLWWIIGLFVVKELFQLIAGAVCWFKGWILKGAQLSGKICTTVLFTTLTLLVLVPNIGETAVTVITVIDSLFLLYAFIDYVLVYVKGASQFARLEDDENKM
;
A
#
# COMPACT_ATOMS: atom_id res chain seq x y z
N MET A 1 -16.23 23.18 18.20
CA MET A 1 -16.00 21.89 17.53
C MET A 1 -17.37 21.33 17.15
N LYS A 2 -17.77 21.40 15.85
CA LYS A 2 -19.02 20.83 15.37
C LYS A 2 -18.93 19.30 15.54
N ASN A 3 -19.94 18.74 16.24
CA ASN A 3 -20.17 17.30 16.37
C ASN A 3 -20.42 16.73 14.95
N LYS A 4 -19.34 16.45 14.23
CA LYS A 4 -19.40 15.89 12.88
C LYS A 4 -19.79 14.43 13.09
N ASP A 5 -21.01 14.04 12.70
CA ASP A 5 -21.54 12.68 12.85
C ASP A 5 -20.55 11.66 12.34
N TRP A 6 -19.65 11.19 13.20
CA TRP A 6 -18.60 10.23 12.87
C TRP A 6 -19.16 8.93 12.28
N LYS A 7 -20.39 8.57 12.68
CA LYS A 7 -21.11 7.41 12.10
C LYS A 7 -21.37 7.58 10.59
N LYS A 8 -21.77 8.77 10.15
CA LYS A 8 -21.99 9.06 8.72
C LYS A 8 -20.68 9.09 7.93
N GLN A 9 -19.56 9.38 8.57
CA GLN A 9 -18.25 9.35 7.93
C GLN A 9 -17.67 7.94 7.79
N ILE A 10 -18.02 7.00 8.66
CA ILE A 10 -17.57 5.61 8.57
C ILE A 10 -18.30 4.87 7.44
N PHE A 11 -19.62 5.03 7.31
CA PHE A 11 -20.45 4.32 6.34
C PHE A 11 -20.56 5.03 4.99
N THR A 12 -19.42 5.48 4.43
CA THR A 12 -19.36 5.94 3.05
C THR A 12 -19.02 4.77 2.12
N ILE A 13 -19.50 4.82 0.86
CA ILE A 13 -19.22 3.77 -0.13
C ILE A 13 -17.72 3.48 -0.26
N PRO A 14 -16.82 4.48 -0.39
CA PRO A 14 -15.39 4.24 -0.41
C PRO A 14 -14.89 3.48 0.82
N ASN A 15 -15.27 3.89 2.03
CA ASN A 15 -14.81 3.21 3.25
C ASN A 15 -15.29 1.77 3.35
N LEU A 16 -16.50 1.46 2.86
CA LEU A 16 -17.00 0.09 2.80
C LEU A 16 -16.19 -0.76 1.82
N LEU A 17 -15.78 -0.20 0.68
CA LEU A 17 -14.92 -0.88 -0.29
C LEU A 17 -13.51 -1.14 0.28
N SER A 18 -12.94 -0.17 1.00
CA SER A 18 -11.64 -0.37 1.70
C SER A 18 -11.75 -1.43 2.80
N LEU A 19 -12.87 -1.46 3.55
CA LEU A 19 -13.13 -2.50 4.53
C LEU A 19 -13.32 -3.88 3.87
N PHE A 20 -14.06 -3.93 2.76
CA PHE A 20 -14.22 -5.16 1.96
C PHE A 20 -12.87 -5.70 1.50
N ARG A 21 -11.96 -4.83 1.04
CA ARG A 21 -10.59 -5.21 0.67
C ARG A 21 -9.84 -5.83 1.86
N LEU A 22 -9.94 -5.26 3.05
CA LEU A 22 -9.35 -5.84 4.26
C LEU A 22 -9.91 -7.23 4.58
N LEU A 23 -11.20 -7.46 4.33
CA LEU A 23 -11.83 -8.77 4.51
C LEU A 23 -11.41 -9.79 3.44
N LEU A 24 -11.03 -9.34 2.25
CA LEU A 24 -10.49 -10.23 1.21
C LEU A 24 -9.09 -10.75 1.53
N ILE A 25 -8.30 -10.04 2.36
CA ILE A 25 -6.94 -10.47 2.74
C ILE A 25 -6.94 -11.87 3.36
N PRO A 26 -7.68 -12.16 4.45
CA PRO A 26 -7.66 -13.50 5.04
C PRO A 26 -8.19 -14.57 4.08
N VAL A 27 -9.17 -14.23 3.24
CA VAL A 27 -9.69 -15.16 2.22
C VAL A 27 -8.57 -15.52 1.22
N TYR A 28 -7.86 -14.52 0.73
CA TYR A 28 -6.70 -14.71 -0.13
C TYR A 28 -5.63 -15.61 0.52
N VAL A 29 -5.26 -15.30 1.77
CA VAL A 29 -4.24 -16.07 2.52
C VAL A 29 -4.63 -17.53 2.63
N ILE A 30 -5.87 -17.82 3.04
CA ILE A 30 -6.35 -19.19 3.19
C ILE A 30 -6.28 -19.95 1.86
N ILE A 31 -6.76 -19.37 0.78
CA ILE A 31 -6.78 -20.02 -0.53
C ILE A 31 -5.36 -20.20 -1.06
N TYR A 32 -4.52 -19.16 -0.99
CA TYR A 32 -3.17 -19.19 -1.52
C TYR A 32 -2.27 -20.19 -0.79
N LEU A 33 -2.30 -20.23 0.54
CA LEU A 33 -1.46 -21.15 1.33
C LEU A 33 -1.89 -22.60 1.24
N ASN A 34 -3.17 -22.87 1.00
CA ASN A 34 -3.71 -24.20 0.79
C ASN A 34 -3.77 -24.61 -0.70
N ALA A 35 -3.26 -23.77 -1.61
CA ALA A 35 -3.31 -24.02 -3.04
C ALA A 35 -2.51 -25.27 -3.41
N ALA A 36 -3.20 -26.27 -3.95
CA ALA A 36 -2.63 -27.55 -4.43
C ALA A 36 -2.70 -27.69 -5.96
N SER A 37 -3.53 -26.89 -6.63
CA SER A 37 -3.74 -26.92 -8.06
C SER A 37 -3.54 -25.55 -8.71
N THR A 38 -3.28 -25.54 -10.03
CA THR A 38 -3.24 -24.28 -10.80
C THR A 38 -4.53 -23.47 -10.69
N THR A 39 -5.66 -24.14 -10.52
CA THR A 39 -6.97 -23.50 -10.34
C THR A 39 -7.00 -22.66 -9.05
N ASP A 40 -6.41 -23.15 -7.96
CA ASP A 40 -6.38 -22.44 -6.67
C ASP A 40 -5.58 -21.14 -6.79
N TYR A 41 -4.48 -21.16 -7.56
CA TYR A 41 -3.69 -19.94 -7.85
C TYR A 41 -4.46 -18.94 -8.70
N ILE A 42 -5.21 -19.42 -9.70
CA ILE A 42 -6.08 -18.56 -10.51
C ILE A 42 -7.16 -17.92 -9.64
N ILE A 43 -7.78 -18.67 -8.72
CA ILE A 43 -8.76 -18.13 -7.78
C ILE A 43 -8.11 -17.09 -6.86
N SER A 44 -6.92 -17.37 -6.33
CA SER A 44 -6.17 -16.40 -5.50
C SER A 44 -5.87 -15.12 -6.27
N ALA A 45 -5.43 -15.24 -7.53
CA ALA A 45 -5.17 -14.12 -8.41
C ALA A 45 -6.46 -13.33 -8.75
N ALA A 46 -7.60 -14.01 -8.93
CA ALA A 46 -8.89 -13.36 -9.15
C ALA A 46 -9.31 -12.53 -7.92
N ILE A 47 -9.11 -13.04 -6.71
CA ILE A 47 -9.38 -12.30 -5.46
C ILE A 47 -8.53 -11.04 -5.38
N LEU A 48 -7.24 -11.13 -5.71
CA LEU A 48 -6.35 -9.96 -5.77
C LEU A 48 -6.80 -8.95 -6.83
N THR A 49 -7.21 -9.43 -8.00
CA THR A 49 -7.71 -8.57 -9.07
C THR A 49 -8.97 -7.84 -8.62
N VAL A 50 -9.91 -8.52 -7.96
CA VAL A 50 -11.10 -7.90 -7.37
C VAL A 50 -10.70 -6.87 -6.32
N SER A 51 -9.75 -7.20 -5.44
CA SER A 51 -9.23 -6.27 -4.43
C SER A 51 -8.64 -5.00 -5.07
N CYS A 52 -7.85 -5.14 -6.14
CA CYS A 52 -7.26 -4.02 -6.87
C CYS A 52 -8.33 -3.17 -7.59
N LEU A 53 -9.32 -3.82 -8.22
CA LEU A 53 -10.41 -3.11 -8.88
C LEU A 53 -11.27 -2.33 -7.88
N THR A 54 -11.53 -2.87 -6.70
CA THR A 54 -12.26 -2.16 -5.65
C THR A 54 -11.51 -0.90 -5.19
N ASP A 55 -10.17 -0.92 -5.12
CA ASP A 55 -9.33 0.25 -4.83
C ASP A 55 -9.44 1.36 -5.89
N LEU A 56 -9.41 0.96 -7.16
CA LEU A 56 -9.57 1.93 -8.24
C LEU A 56 -10.96 2.58 -8.22
N VAL A 57 -11.99 1.77 -7.92
CA VAL A 57 -13.38 2.21 -7.87
C VAL A 57 -13.63 3.12 -6.67
N ASP A 58 -13.15 2.76 -5.47
CA ASP A 58 -13.34 3.58 -4.26
C ASP A 58 -12.62 4.93 -4.38
N GLY A 59 -11.40 4.95 -4.91
CA GLY A 59 -10.66 6.17 -5.17
C GLY A 59 -11.32 7.06 -6.24
N TYR A 60 -11.94 6.47 -7.27
CA TYR A 60 -12.72 7.21 -8.26
C TYR A 60 -13.98 7.81 -7.64
N ILE A 61 -14.78 7.00 -6.91
CA ILE A 61 -16.01 7.43 -6.25
C ILE A 61 -15.71 8.54 -5.23
N ALA A 62 -14.69 8.36 -4.38
CA ALA A 62 -14.33 9.34 -3.36
C ALA A 62 -14.02 10.72 -3.96
N ARG A 63 -13.32 10.75 -5.09
CA ARG A 63 -12.97 12.01 -5.79
C ARG A 63 -14.14 12.61 -6.57
N HIS A 64 -14.88 11.78 -7.32
CA HIS A 64 -15.94 12.25 -8.20
C HIS A 64 -17.16 12.76 -7.42
N TYR A 65 -17.53 12.08 -6.32
CA TYR A 65 -18.70 12.43 -5.49
C TYR A 65 -18.34 13.23 -4.25
N HIS A 66 -17.09 13.71 -4.12
CA HIS A 66 -16.62 14.47 -2.94
C HIS A 66 -16.89 13.76 -1.61
N MET A 67 -16.84 12.41 -1.60
CA MET A 67 -17.07 11.56 -0.43
C MET A 67 -15.79 11.28 0.36
N ILE A 68 -14.87 12.23 0.40
CA ILE A 68 -13.60 12.10 1.11
C ILE A 68 -13.89 12.19 2.61
N SER A 69 -13.69 11.08 3.34
CA SER A 69 -13.85 11.03 4.79
C SER A 69 -12.51 11.04 5.52
N THR A 70 -12.49 11.51 6.77
CA THR A 70 -11.27 11.45 7.60
C THR A 70 -10.88 9.99 7.89
N VAL A 71 -11.87 9.10 8.02
CA VAL A 71 -11.65 7.66 8.23
C VAL A 71 -11.07 7.00 6.99
N GLY A 72 -11.58 7.33 5.78
CA GLY A 72 -11.07 6.81 4.51
C GLY A 72 -9.61 7.19 4.28
N LYS A 73 -9.23 8.43 4.57
CA LYS A 73 -7.82 8.88 4.47
C LYS A 73 -6.82 8.02 5.25
N ILE A 74 -7.29 7.28 6.26
CA ILE A 74 -6.47 6.37 7.07
C ILE A 74 -6.67 4.92 6.62
N LEU A 75 -7.92 4.54 6.35
CA LEU A 75 -8.30 3.16 6.02
C LEU A 75 -7.72 2.71 4.68
N ASP A 76 -7.76 3.59 3.66
CA ASP A 76 -7.27 3.27 2.32
C ASP A 76 -5.75 2.95 2.31
N PRO A 77 -4.85 3.83 2.84
CA PRO A 77 -3.43 3.48 2.92
C PRO A 77 -3.15 2.25 3.78
N LEU A 78 -3.96 2.02 4.83
CA LEU A 78 -3.82 0.84 5.68
C LEU A 78 -4.16 -0.43 4.91
N ALA A 79 -5.26 -0.45 4.17
CA ALA A 79 -5.68 -1.59 3.35
C ALA A 79 -4.65 -1.90 2.25
N ASP A 80 -4.11 -0.87 1.58
CA ASP A 80 -3.06 -1.03 0.56
C ASP A 80 -1.81 -1.68 1.13
N LYS A 81 -1.31 -1.14 2.25
CA LYS A 81 -0.10 -1.68 2.89
C LYS A 81 -0.32 -3.08 3.44
N ALA A 82 -1.49 -3.36 4.04
CA ALA A 82 -1.84 -4.68 4.51
C ALA A 82 -1.88 -5.70 3.36
N THR A 83 -2.46 -5.33 2.21
CA THR A 83 -2.48 -6.19 1.01
C THR A 83 -1.08 -6.47 0.51
N GLN A 84 -0.24 -5.43 0.32
CA GLN A 84 1.15 -5.60 -0.14
C GLN A 84 1.95 -6.48 0.82
N PHE A 85 1.88 -6.22 2.11
CA PHE A 85 2.60 -6.98 3.13
C PHE A 85 2.19 -8.45 3.14
N THR A 86 0.88 -8.72 3.04
CA THR A 86 0.35 -10.08 2.95
C THR A 86 0.85 -10.81 1.71
N LEU A 87 0.85 -10.14 0.56
CA LEU A 87 1.36 -10.71 -0.70
C LEU A 87 2.83 -11.13 -0.57
N ILE A 88 3.67 -10.23 -0.05
CA ILE A 88 5.10 -10.50 0.10
C ILE A 88 5.33 -11.69 1.05
N ILE A 89 4.59 -11.77 2.17
CA ILE A 89 4.69 -12.88 3.12
C ILE A 89 4.26 -14.20 2.46
N CYS A 90 3.09 -14.25 1.83
CA CYS A 90 2.58 -15.45 1.18
C CYS A 90 3.54 -15.97 0.10
N LEU A 91 4.05 -15.08 -0.73
CA LEU A 91 5.05 -15.42 -1.75
C LEU A 91 6.40 -15.79 -1.13
N GLY A 92 6.81 -15.12 -0.05
CA GLY A 92 8.06 -15.41 0.69
C GLY A 92 8.09 -16.79 1.32
N ILE A 93 6.95 -17.31 1.76
CA ILE A 93 6.84 -18.71 2.24
C ILE A 93 7.18 -19.69 1.12
N ARG A 94 6.85 -19.35 -0.13
CA ARG A 94 7.07 -20.19 -1.30
C ARG A 94 8.44 -19.97 -1.95
N HIS A 95 8.88 -18.72 -1.99
CA HIS A 95 10.15 -18.28 -2.57
C HIS A 95 10.97 -17.55 -1.50
N PRO A 96 11.85 -18.24 -0.77
CA PRO A 96 12.59 -17.65 0.37
C PRO A 96 13.41 -16.40 0.03
N VAL A 97 13.81 -16.22 -1.23
CA VAL A 97 14.54 -15.03 -1.68
C VAL A 97 13.73 -13.74 -1.47
N LEU A 98 12.39 -13.80 -1.46
CA LEU A 98 11.51 -12.64 -1.24
C LEU A 98 11.55 -12.11 0.20
N TRP A 99 12.11 -12.85 1.17
CA TRP A 99 12.29 -12.32 2.53
C TRP A 99 13.16 -11.06 2.58
N TRP A 100 14.05 -10.87 1.61
CA TRP A 100 14.81 -9.62 1.46
C TRP A 100 13.90 -8.43 1.17
N ILE A 101 12.87 -8.61 0.33
CA ILE A 101 11.88 -7.55 0.05
C ILE A 101 11.10 -7.21 1.31
N ILE A 102 10.73 -8.21 2.13
CA ILE A 102 10.03 -7.97 3.40
C ILE A 102 10.88 -7.09 4.31
N GLY A 103 12.16 -7.41 4.48
CA GLY A 103 13.08 -6.61 5.30
C GLY A 103 13.17 -5.16 4.83
N LEU A 104 13.41 -4.95 3.54
CA LEU A 104 13.51 -3.61 2.94
C LEU A 104 12.18 -2.85 3.01
N PHE A 105 11.07 -3.53 2.74
CA PHE A 105 9.73 -2.94 2.81
C PHE A 105 9.41 -2.47 4.23
N VAL A 106 9.64 -3.32 5.24
CA VAL A 106 9.39 -2.98 6.65
C VAL A 106 10.26 -1.80 7.09
N VAL A 107 11.56 -1.82 6.77
CA VAL A 107 12.47 -0.71 7.11
C VAL A 107 12.00 0.60 6.48
N LYS A 108 11.65 0.58 5.19
CA LYS A 108 11.16 1.77 4.49
C LYS A 108 9.84 2.28 5.09
N GLU A 109 8.87 1.40 5.35
CA GLU A 109 7.56 1.80 5.88
C GLU A 109 7.67 2.33 7.31
N LEU A 110 8.47 1.68 8.18
CA LEU A 110 8.72 2.16 9.53
C LEU A 110 9.41 3.51 9.53
N PHE A 111 10.44 3.70 8.69
CA PHE A 111 11.09 5.01 8.55
C PHE A 111 10.09 6.09 8.14
N GLN A 112 9.26 5.83 7.12
CA GLN A 112 8.28 6.78 6.63
C GLN A 112 7.23 7.13 7.70
N LEU A 113 6.78 6.14 8.48
CA LEU A 113 5.84 6.31 9.59
C LEU A 113 6.45 7.18 10.70
N ILE A 114 7.66 6.83 11.14
CA ILE A 114 8.35 7.55 12.22
C ILE A 114 8.68 8.98 11.79
N ALA A 115 9.26 9.16 10.60
CA ALA A 115 9.63 10.46 10.08
C ALA A 115 8.38 11.34 9.85
N GLY A 116 7.30 10.78 9.32
CA GLY A 116 6.02 11.47 9.18
C GLY A 116 5.42 11.89 10.52
N ALA A 117 5.44 11.01 11.52
CA ALA A 117 4.97 11.34 12.88
C ALA A 117 5.80 12.45 13.51
N VAL A 118 7.12 12.39 13.41
CA VAL A 118 8.03 13.44 13.95
C VAL A 118 7.75 14.78 13.27
N CYS A 119 7.54 14.81 11.96
CA CYS A 119 7.18 16.04 11.23
C CYS A 119 5.83 16.58 11.69
N TRP A 120 4.84 15.72 11.85
CA TRP A 120 3.51 16.12 12.35
C TRP A 120 3.59 16.76 13.74
N PHE A 121 4.28 16.11 14.68
CA PHE A 121 4.48 16.70 16.03
C PHE A 121 5.22 18.05 16.03
N LYS A 122 6.03 18.31 14.98
CA LYS A 122 6.68 19.61 14.77
C LYS A 122 5.82 20.61 14.00
N GLY A 123 4.57 20.29 13.68
CA GLY A 123 3.67 21.15 12.94
C GLY A 123 3.93 21.22 11.43
N TRP A 124 4.60 20.21 10.86
CA TRP A 124 4.93 20.14 9.45
C TRP A 124 4.27 18.96 8.76
N ILE A 125 3.75 19.16 7.55
CA ILE A 125 3.19 18.10 6.70
C ILE A 125 3.92 18.09 5.36
N LEU A 126 4.15 16.90 4.82
CA LEU A 126 4.70 16.72 3.48
C LEU A 126 3.65 17.15 2.43
N LYS A 127 4.04 18.01 1.49
CA LYS A 127 3.18 18.49 0.38
C LYS A 127 2.98 17.40 -0.67
N GLY A 128 2.08 16.47 -0.41
CA GLY A 128 1.71 15.41 -1.36
C GLY A 128 2.61 14.16 -1.29
N ALA A 129 2.19 13.15 -2.07
CA ALA A 129 2.92 11.88 -2.14
C ALA A 129 4.11 11.97 -3.10
N GLN A 130 5.27 11.47 -2.68
CA GLN A 130 6.48 11.40 -3.50
C GLN A 130 6.26 10.50 -4.72
N LEU A 131 6.76 10.92 -5.89
CA LEU A 131 6.68 10.14 -7.13
C LEU A 131 7.44 8.82 -7.02
N SER A 132 8.59 8.84 -6.35
CA SER A 132 9.41 7.66 -6.08
C SER A 132 8.63 6.57 -5.33
N GLY A 133 7.87 6.96 -4.30
CA GLY A 133 7.01 6.05 -3.54
C GLY A 133 5.89 5.46 -4.39
N LYS A 134 5.23 6.27 -5.24
CA LYS A 134 4.17 5.80 -6.14
C LYS A 134 4.71 4.79 -7.16
N ILE A 135 5.83 5.09 -7.81
CA ILE A 135 6.47 4.17 -8.76
C ILE A 135 6.85 2.86 -8.06
N CYS A 136 7.51 2.95 -6.92
CA CYS A 136 7.93 1.79 -6.15
C CYS A 136 6.74 0.88 -5.78
N THR A 137 5.66 1.44 -5.25
CA THR A 137 4.47 0.65 -4.86
C THR A 137 3.79 0.03 -6.08
N THR A 138 3.73 0.74 -7.21
CA THR A 138 3.15 0.21 -8.45
C THR A 138 3.99 -0.95 -9.01
N VAL A 139 5.32 -0.80 -9.08
CA VAL A 139 6.22 -1.86 -9.54
C VAL A 139 6.10 -3.06 -8.62
N LEU A 140 6.25 -2.88 -7.31
CA LEU A 140 6.16 -3.95 -6.33
C LEU A 140 4.83 -4.70 -6.42
N PHE A 141 3.70 -3.99 -6.50
CA PHE A 141 2.39 -4.62 -6.60
C PHE A 141 2.22 -5.40 -7.91
N THR A 142 2.70 -4.85 -9.02
CA THR A 142 2.60 -5.49 -10.33
C THR A 142 3.44 -6.77 -10.38
N THR A 143 4.68 -6.73 -9.91
CA THR A 143 5.59 -7.88 -9.89
C THR A 143 5.11 -8.98 -8.96
N LEU A 144 4.64 -8.63 -7.76
CA LEU A 144 4.07 -9.60 -6.82
C LEU A 144 2.79 -10.25 -7.38
N THR A 145 1.93 -9.47 -8.04
CA THR A 145 0.72 -10.02 -8.70
C THR A 145 1.09 -10.95 -9.84
N LEU A 146 2.13 -10.62 -10.62
CA LEU A 146 2.65 -11.49 -11.66
C LEU A 146 3.15 -12.83 -11.09
N LEU A 147 3.85 -12.81 -9.96
CA LEU A 147 4.31 -14.04 -9.30
C LEU A 147 3.16 -14.93 -8.81
N VAL A 148 2.03 -14.34 -8.39
CA VAL A 148 0.82 -15.12 -8.05
C VAL A 148 0.18 -15.73 -9.31
N LEU A 149 0.12 -14.96 -10.40
CA LEU A 149 -0.49 -15.42 -11.67
C LEU A 149 0.30 -16.52 -12.36
N VAL A 150 1.62 -16.57 -12.15
CA VAL A 150 2.52 -17.54 -12.79
C VAL A 150 3.20 -18.39 -11.73
N PRO A 151 2.48 -19.34 -11.10
CA PRO A 151 2.99 -20.11 -9.94
C PRO A 151 4.20 -21.00 -10.25
N ASN A 152 4.41 -21.33 -11.52
CA ASN A 152 5.53 -22.19 -11.98
C ASN A 152 6.69 -21.38 -12.59
N ILE A 153 6.81 -20.10 -12.20
CA ILE A 153 7.92 -19.26 -12.66
C ILE A 153 9.24 -19.81 -12.08
N GLY A 154 10.28 -19.88 -12.91
CA GLY A 154 11.58 -20.40 -12.48
C GLY A 154 12.24 -19.52 -11.42
N GLU A 155 12.97 -20.12 -10.49
CA GLU A 155 13.66 -19.45 -9.38
C GLU A 155 14.59 -18.30 -9.84
N THR A 156 15.21 -18.45 -11.01
CA THR A 156 16.03 -17.38 -11.62
C THR A 156 15.19 -16.13 -11.91
N ALA A 157 14.00 -16.30 -12.45
CA ALA A 157 13.10 -15.17 -12.74
C ALA A 157 12.59 -14.51 -11.44
N VAL A 158 12.26 -15.32 -10.42
CA VAL A 158 11.90 -14.81 -9.08
C VAL A 158 13.04 -13.98 -8.50
N THR A 159 14.29 -14.48 -8.62
CA THR A 159 15.48 -13.76 -8.12
C THR A 159 15.66 -12.43 -8.87
N VAL A 160 15.52 -12.41 -10.19
CA VAL A 160 15.62 -11.18 -10.98
C VAL A 160 14.56 -10.16 -10.57
N ILE A 161 13.29 -10.59 -10.41
CA ILE A 161 12.20 -9.75 -9.94
C ILE A 161 12.52 -9.20 -8.54
N THR A 162 12.99 -10.05 -7.62
CA THR A 162 13.40 -9.65 -6.26
C THR A 162 14.48 -8.57 -6.28
N VAL A 163 15.47 -8.68 -7.16
CA VAL A 163 16.52 -7.66 -7.30
C VAL A 163 15.95 -6.36 -7.83
N ILE A 164 15.09 -6.40 -8.84
CA ILE A 164 14.43 -5.21 -9.40
C ILE A 164 13.61 -4.51 -8.32
N ASP A 165 12.74 -5.23 -7.61
CA ASP A 165 11.90 -4.66 -6.55
C ASP A 165 12.74 -4.09 -5.41
N SER A 166 13.84 -4.76 -5.05
CA SER A 166 14.78 -4.26 -4.03
C SER A 166 15.43 -2.95 -4.43
N LEU A 167 15.82 -2.79 -5.70
CA LEU A 167 16.38 -1.54 -6.21
C LEU A 167 15.35 -0.39 -6.17
N PHE A 168 14.09 -0.65 -6.54
CA PHE A 168 13.04 0.36 -6.43
C PHE A 168 12.71 0.73 -4.98
N LEU A 169 12.71 -0.25 -4.06
CA LEU A 169 12.52 0.00 -2.63
C LEU A 169 13.66 0.83 -2.04
N LEU A 170 14.90 0.51 -2.37
CA LEU A 170 16.08 1.28 -1.94
C LEU A 170 16.05 2.70 -2.52
N TYR A 171 15.75 2.84 -3.82
CA TYR A 171 15.60 4.15 -4.45
C TYR A 171 14.54 5.01 -3.73
N ALA A 172 13.35 4.46 -3.50
CA ALA A 172 12.29 5.16 -2.79
C ALA A 172 12.70 5.49 -1.35
N PHE A 173 13.35 4.58 -0.64
CA PHE A 173 13.84 4.81 0.71
C PHE A 173 14.84 5.95 0.78
N ILE A 174 15.84 5.95 -0.11
CA ILE A 174 16.86 7.04 -0.18
C ILE A 174 16.19 8.37 -0.49
N ASP A 175 15.25 8.41 -1.43
CA ASP A 175 14.51 9.63 -1.78
C ASP A 175 13.74 10.17 -0.57
N TYR A 176 13.03 9.31 0.17
CA TYR A 176 12.35 9.72 1.40
C TYR A 176 13.33 10.26 2.45
N VAL A 177 14.46 9.59 2.67
CA VAL A 177 15.50 10.08 3.60
C VAL A 177 15.97 11.46 3.18
N LEU A 178 16.26 11.68 1.90
CA LEU A 178 16.71 12.99 1.39
C LEU A 178 15.66 14.07 1.57
N VAL A 179 14.38 13.75 1.33
CA VAL A 179 13.26 14.67 1.52
C VAL A 179 13.13 15.07 2.99
N TYR A 180 13.15 14.10 3.91
CA TYR A 180 13.02 14.39 5.35
C TYR A 180 14.24 15.10 5.94
N VAL A 181 15.44 14.90 5.40
CA VAL A 181 16.68 15.54 5.89
C VAL A 181 16.92 16.90 5.25
N LYS A 182 16.68 17.05 3.94
CA LYS A 182 17.07 18.25 3.17
C LYS A 182 15.88 19.05 2.63
N GLY A 183 14.68 18.49 2.64
CA GLY A 183 13.54 18.98 1.86
C GLY A 183 12.67 20.02 2.54
N ALA A 184 13.20 21.02 3.26
CA ALA A 184 12.41 22.07 3.91
C ALA A 184 11.35 22.73 2.98
N SER A 185 11.63 22.81 1.68
CA SER A 185 10.71 23.36 0.67
C SER A 185 9.49 22.45 0.35
N GLN A 186 9.58 21.18 0.68
CA GLN A 186 8.53 20.17 0.41
C GLN A 186 7.54 20.02 1.57
N PHE A 187 7.76 20.75 2.68
CA PHE A 187 6.88 20.74 3.82
C PHE A 187 5.99 21.99 3.85
N ALA A 188 4.73 21.85 4.30
CA ALA A 188 3.84 22.93 4.66
C ALA A 188 3.65 22.97 6.18
N ARG A 189 3.34 24.14 6.73
CA ARG A 189 2.88 24.22 8.12
C ARG A 189 1.44 23.73 8.20
N LEU A 190 1.09 23.05 9.27
CA LEU A 190 -0.29 22.57 9.53
C LEU A 190 -1.32 23.71 9.49
N GLU A 191 -0.96 24.89 10.01
CA GLU A 191 -1.82 26.09 10.01
C GLU A 191 -2.18 26.58 8.61
N ASP A 192 -1.27 26.43 7.62
CA ASP A 192 -1.49 26.87 6.24
C ASP A 192 -2.43 25.92 5.48
N ASP A 193 -2.53 24.66 5.90
CA ASP A 193 -3.35 23.63 5.25
C ASP A 193 -4.79 23.63 5.82
N GLU A 194 -4.98 23.94 7.10
CA GLU A 194 -6.30 24.09 7.72
C GLU A 194 -7.07 25.32 7.15
N ASN A 195 -6.37 26.36 6.71
CA ASN A 195 -6.98 27.54 6.10
C ASN A 195 -7.37 27.35 4.62
N LYS A 196 -7.02 26.22 3.99
CA LYS A 196 -7.35 25.88 2.60
C LYS A 196 -8.49 24.87 2.43
N MET A 197 -8.99 24.32 3.55
CA MET A 197 -10.12 23.38 3.59
C MET A 197 -11.41 24.09 4.06
#